data_ab99fef67af510bc2b47ea7a51002075
#
_entry.id   ab99fef67af510bc2b47ea7a51002075
#
_cell.length_a   1.000
_cell.length_b   1.000
_cell.length_c   1.000
_cell.angle_alpha   90.00
_cell.angle_beta   90.00
_cell.angle_gamma   90.00
#
_symmetry.space_group_name_H-M   'P 1'
#
loop_
_entity.id
_entity.type
_entity.pdbx_description
1 polymer ?
#
loop_
_entity_poly.entity_id
_entity_poly.type
_entity_poly.pdbx_seq_one_letter_code
_entity_poly.pdbx_strand_id
1 'polypeptide(L)'
;MFEYIFTSVLEVSMAVSFFLFFFLMFMPKRLGKYAPRCRTFLWMIFALRLLFPFQMGFRLTAFRLITPYRLKSDPRPILESAEPGQLISLIQMMAMVWLVGMILFFAIHLIAYGLFERKLLRGTKTSSLSQEEERVIRNQFYEVKYQLRIYDPIRLWISSEASGPMLIGFFHPKVVVPDCMMEEQMLSMVFRHELMHHRRHDAWYRMLMLATASVHWFNPVVHLMTRRATEDLESACDQSVVAGKTADFVGEYAQALLNTAKCLLQRKKVRQTVLVSYFSSSAQRLKKRFMDLFAPIQKRGLTLLSVVFLMVVLGSRFVFVQGNDQNLDWAENLREGDISSVEVSGKQLPQEMSSYAKKDVVDWFSSVNFKPALYRDRNRVEEECFRITKKDGSNKTVSLFSDGTVQVDGKEYRAYGNLLK
;
A
#
# COMPACT_ATOMS: atom_id res chain seq x y z
N MET A 1 -2.79 6.42 18.78
CA MET A 1 -3.04 5.25 17.88
C MET A 1 -3.09 5.64 16.41
N PHE A 2 -3.90 6.64 16.01
CA PHE A 2 -4.00 7.08 14.59
C PHE A 2 -2.68 7.58 14.02
N GLU A 3 -1.92 8.37 14.75
CA GLU A 3 -0.60 8.86 14.33
C GLU A 3 0.36 7.71 14.00
N TYR A 4 0.33 6.68 14.83
CA TYR A 4 1.16 5.48 14.64
C TYR A 4 0.80 4.73 13.36
N ILE A 5 -0.51 4.55 13.09
CA ILE A 5 -0.97 3.90 11.86
C ILE A 5 -0.56 4.73 10.65
N PHE A 6 -0.77 6.04 10.69
CA PHE A 6 -0.42 6.95 9.60
C PHE A 6 1.08 6.95 9.31
N THR A 7 1.93 7.09 10.34
CA THR A 7 3.39 7.06 10.17
C THR A 7 3.86 5.71 9.62
N SER A 8 3.31 4.59 10.12
CA SER A 8 3.62 3.26 9.61
C SER A 8 3.21 3.09 8.13
N VAL A 9 2.06 3.63 7.73
CA VAL A 9 1.60 3.62 6.33
C VAL A 9 2.53 4.46 5.45
N LEU A 10 2.96 5.64 5.92
CA LEU A 10 3.91 6.48 5.19
C LEU A 10 5.26 5.79 5.00
N GLU A 11 5.81 5.22 6.06
CA GLU A 11 7.08 4.49 6.03
C GLU A 11 7.03 3.34 5.03
N VAL A 12 6.00 2.49 5.12
CA VAL A 12 5.82 1.37 4.20
C VAL A 12 5.57 1.86 2.77
N SER A 13 4.78 2.92 2.62
CA SER A 13 4.50 3.53 1.32
C SER A 13 5.79 3.99 0.64
N MET A 14 6.65 4.72 1.34
CA MET A 14 7.92 5.21 0.79
C MET A 14 8.89 4.06 0.50
N ALA A 15 9.07 3.14 1.45
CA ALA A 15 9.97 2.01 1.30
C ALA A 15 9.58 1.10 0.12
N VAL A 16 8.31 0.69 0.07
CA VAL A 16 7.82 -0.19 -1.00
C VAL A 16 7.79 0.55 -2.33
N SER A 17 7.47 1.85 -2.36
CA SER A 17 7.45 2.64 -3.59
C SER A 17 8.82 2.77 -4.22
N PHE A 18 9.88 2.89 -3.42
CA PHE A 18 11.24 2.90 -3.92
C PHE A 18 11.55 1.61 -4.72
N PHE A 19 11.32 0.44 -4.10
CA PHE A 19 11.51 -0.85 -4.78
C PHE A 19 10.57 -1.02 -5.97
N LEU A 20 9.32 -0.64 -5.81
CA LEU A 20 8.29 -0.75 -6.85
C LEU A 20 8.61 0.15 -8.04
N PHE A 21 9.11 1.36 -7.83
CA PHE A 21 9.54 2.27 -8.89
C PHE A 21 10.68 1.67 -9.72
N PHE A 22 11.73 1.18 -9.07
CA PHE A 22 12.83 0.49 -9.77
C PHE A 22 12.34 -0.77 -10.49
N PHE A 23 11.46 -1.53 -9.84
CA PHE A 23 10.87 -2.72 -10.44
C PHE A 23 10.06 -2.38 -11.70
N LEU A 24 9.22 -1.36 -11.65
CA LEU A 24 8.43 -0.88 -12.79
C LEU A 24 9.29 -0.29 -13.91
N MET A 25 10.43 0.32 -13.57
CA MET A 25 11.32 0.95 -14.54
C MET A 25 12.21 -0.07 -15.26
N PHE A 26 12.80 -1.01 -14.55
CA PHE A 26 13.83 -1.91 -15.09
C PHE A 26 13.32 -3.30 -15.50
N MET A 27 12.16 -3.72 -15.00
CA MET A 27 11.66 -5.07 -15.20
C MET A 27 10.57 -5.26 -16.30
N PRO A 28 9.95 -4.23 -16.92
CA PRO A 28 8.80 -4.45 -17.79
C PRO A 28 9.10 -5.41 -18.97
N LYS A 29 10.26 -5.27 -19.59
CA LYS A 29 10.69 -6.15 -20.71
C LYS A 29 11.02 -7.59 -20.25
N ARG A 30 11.51 -7.74 -19.00
CA ARG A 30 11.86 -9.05 -18.43
C ARG A 30 10.63 -9.78 -17.90
N LEU A 31 9.64 -9.04 -17.38
CA LEU A 31 8.37 -9.58 -16.89
C LEU A 31 7.56 -10.26 -18.00
N GLY A 32 7.62 -9.78 -19.24
CA GLY A 32 6.96 -10.42 -20.37
C GLY A 32 7.40 -11.86 -20.62
N LYS A 33 8.56 -12.28 -20.10
CA LYS A 33 9.04 -13.68 -20.19
C LYS A 33 8.37 -14.62 -19.17
N TYR A 34 7.63 -14.08 -18.20
CA TYR A 34 6.95 -14.86 -17.18
C TYR A 34 5.45 -14.93 -17.45
N ALA A 35 4.85 -16.06 -17.06
CA ALA A 35 3.43 -16.27 -17.23
C ALA A 35 2.59 -15.14 -16.59
N PRO A 36 1.52 -14.66 -17.24
CA PRO A 36 0.64 -13.62 -16.69
C PRO A 36 0.13 -13.93 -15.28
N ARG A 37 -0.15 -15.19 -14.97
CA ARG A 37 -0.52 -15.64 -13.62
C ARG A 37 0.56 -15.32 -12.58
N CYS A 38 1.84 -15.53 -12.92
CA CYS A 38 2.96 -15.20 -12.05
C CYS A 38 3.02 -13.68 -11.80
N ARG A 39 2.79 -12.87 -12.83
CA ARG A 39 2.77 -11.41 -12.73
C ARG A 39 1.62 -10.92 -11.83
N THR A 40 0.43 -11.52 -11.90
CA THR A 40 -0.68 -11.17 -11.00
C THR A 40 -0.37 -11.50 -9.54
N PHE A 41 0.24 -12.65 -9.25
CA PHE A 41 0.69 -13.00 -7.90
C PHE A 41 1.74 -12.03 -7.36
N LEU A 42 2.65 -11.58 -8.21
CA LEU A 42 3.66 -10.60 -7.84
C LEU A 42 3.05 -9.28 -7.40
N TRP A 43 2.09 -8.74 -8.16
CA TRP A 43 1.37 -7.53 -7.76
C TRP A 43 0.56 -7.72 -6.48
N MET A 44 0.01 -8.92 -6.25
CA MET A 44 -0.68 -9.26 -5.01
C MET A 44 0.27 -9.21 -3.80
N ILE A 45 1.52 -9.68 -3.92
CA ILE A 45 2.54 -9.59 -2.87
C ILE A 45 2.79 -8.12 -2.49
N PHE A 46 2.98 -7.24 -3.48
CA PHE A 46 3.15 -5.81 -3.23
C PHE A 46 1.92 -5.19 -2.57
N ALA A 47 0.71 -5.51 -3.05
CA ALA A 47 -0.54 -5.00 -2.50
C ALA A 47 -0.74 -5.42 -1.04
N LEU A 48 -0.51 -6.70 -0.72
CA LEU A 48 -0.61 -7.22 0.64
C LEU A 48 0.42 -6.55 1.57
N ARG A 49 1.65 -6.36 1.10
CA ARG A 49 2.68 -5.66 1.90
C ARG A 49 2.32 -4.20 2.18
N LEU A 50 1.70 -3.51 1.21
CA LEU A 50 1.23 -2.14 1.39
C LEU A 50 0.06 -2.07 2.38
N LEU A 51 -0.90 -3.01 2.32
CA LEU A 51 -2.05 -3.03 3.22
C LEU A 51 -1.72 -3.46 4.65
N PHE A 52 -0.73 -4.34 4.80
CA PHE A 52 -0.33 -4.88 6.11
C PHE A 52 1.06 -4.37 6.50
N PRO A 53 1.15 -3.20 7.16
CA PRO A 53 2.42 -2.60 7.57
C PRO A 53 3.02 -3.29 8.82
N PHE A 54 3.06 -4.64 8.85
CA PHE A 54 3.66 -5.37 9.98
C PHE A 54 5.15 -5.07 10.10
N GLN A 55 5.54 -4.61 11.26
CA GLN A 55 6.94 -4.48 11.65
C GLN A 55 7.43 -5.81 12.22
N MET A 56 8.12 -6.62 11.42
CA MET A 56 8.79 -7.83 11.94
C MET A 56 10.09 -7.44 12.67
N GLY A 57 10.37 -8.02 13.84
CA GLY A 57 11.38 -7.60 14.81
C GLY A 57 12.87 -7.61 14.43
N PHE A 58 13.27 -7.81 13.16
CA PHE A 58 14.68 -7.80 12.76
C PHE A 58 15.16 -6.39 12.36
N ARG A 59 16.17 -5.86 13.03
CA ARG A 59 16.76 -4.54 12.81
C ARG A 59 17.98 -4.64 11.90
N LEU A 60 17.82 -4.37 10.60
CA LEU A 60 18.92 -4.20 9.66
C LEU A 60 19.11 -2.70 9.38
N THR A 61 20.22 -2.13 9.88
CA THR A 61 20.52 -0.70 9.81
C THR A 61 21.29 -0.35 8.56
N ALA A 62 20.65 0.17 7.50
CA ALA A 62 21.36 0.64 6.31
C ALA A 62 21.33 2.16 6.11
N PHE A 63 20.25 2.86 6.46
CA PHE A 63 20.16 4.32 6.37
C PHE A 63 19.46 4.91 7.59
N ARG A 64 20.08 5.89 8.26
CA ARG A 64 19.45 6.69 9.31
C ARG A 64 18.75 7.88 8.67
N LEU A 65 17.44 7.78 8.45
CA LEU A 65 16.63 8.99 8.35
C LEU A 65 16.27 9.40 9.79
N ILE A 66 16.59 10.63 10.12
CA ILE A 66 16.23 11.23 11.42
C ILE A 66 14.72 11.41 11.41
N THR A 67 14.00 10.39 11.85
CA THR A 67 12.59 10.56 12.19
C THR A 67 12.51 11.23 13.57
N PRO A 68 11.56 12.15 13.78
CA PRO A 68 11.35 12.71 15.10
C PRO A 68 11.12 11.58 16.10
N TYR A 69 11.84 11.64 17.21
CA TYR A 69 11.81 10.67 18.30
C TYR A 69 10.36 10.33 18.68
N ARG A 70 10.06 9.06 18.77
CA ARG A 70 8.76 8.55 19.18
C ARG A 70 8.66 8.75 20.69
N LEU A 71 7.85 9.71 21.11
CA LEU A 71 7.42 9.83 22.48
C LEU A 71 6.82 8.48 22.92
N LYS A 72 7.49 7.80 23.85
CA LYS A 72 6.82 6.80 24.67
C LYS A 72 5.72 7.57 25.40
N SER A 73 4.50 7.41 25.00
CA SER A 73 3.34 7.88 25.77
C SER A 73 3.22 6.98 26.98
N ASP A 74 4.00 7.27 28.00
CA ASP A 74 3.71 6.82 29.34
C ASP A 74 2.42 7.58 29.75
N PRO A 75 1.33 6.90 30.15
CA PRO A 75 0.09 7.54 30.52
C PRO A 75 0.19 8.09 31.95
N ARG A 76 1.17 8.92 32.24
CA ARG A 76 1.11 9.75 33.46
C ARG A 76 0.41 11.03 33.05
N PRO A 77 -0.69 11.40 33.73
CA PRO A 77 -1.35 12.66 33.47
C PRO A 77 -0.38 13.79 33.85
N ILE A 78 0.11 14.52 32.87
CA ILE A 78 0.53 15.90 33.09
C ILE A 78 -0.77 16.66 33.34
N LEU A 79 -1.31 16.49 34.51
CA LEU A 79 -2.38 17.33 35.03
C LEU A 79 -1.71 18.59 35.59
N GLU A 80 -2.27 19.69 35.07
CA GLU A 80 -2.10 21.06 35.59
C GLU A 80 -1.05 21.89 34.83
N SER A 81 -1.54 22.44 33.78
CA SER A 81 -1.54 23.82 33.27
C SER A 81 -1.46 23.88 31.75
N ALA A 82 -2.33 23.13 31.07
CA ALA A 82 -2.63 23.41 29.67
C ALA A 82 -3.97 24.15 29.64
N GLU A 83 -3.93 25.43 29.36
CA GLU A 83 -5.06 26.19 28.83
C GLU A 83 -5.85 25.37 27.81
N PRO A 84 -7.18 25.46 27.72
CA PRO A 84 -8.00 24.70 26.79
C PRO A 84 -7.83 25.24 25.37
N GLY A 85 -6.77 24.84 24.72
CA GLY A 85 -6.39 25.16 23.38
C GLY A 85 -5.28 24.23 22.93
N GLN A 86 -5.50 22.89 23.01
CA GLN A 86 -4.56 21.93 22.44
C GLN A 86 -4.50 22.14 20.93
N LEU A 87 -3.46 22.86 20.49
CA LEU A 87 -3.08 22.88 19.09
C LEU A 87 -2.90 21.44 18.61
N ILE A 88 -3.80 21.00 17.73
CA ILE A 88 -3.70 19.70 17.06
C ILE A 88 -2.29 19.61 16.48
N SER A 89 -1.53 18.57 16.84
CA SER A 89 -0.17 18.41 16.32
C SER A 89 -0.23 18.32 14.78
N LEU A 90 0.77 18.87 14.10
CA LEU A 90 0.84 18.82 12.63
C LEU A 90 0.66 17.37 12.11
N ILE A 91 1.21 16.39 12.84
CA ILE A 91 1.09 14.96 12.50
C ILE A 91 -0.36 14.50 12.62
N GLN A 92 -1.08 14.94 13.64
CA GLN A 92 -2.50 14.61 13.83
C GLN A 92 -3.34 15.18 12.69
N MET A 93 -3.08 16.43 12.33
CA MET A 93 -3.76 17.06 11.20
C MET A 93 -3.49 16.31 9.89
N MET A 94 -2.25 15.95 9.61
CA MET A 94 -1.89 15.15 8.43
C MET A 94 -2.54 13.76 8.44
N ALA A 95 -2.60 13.10 9.59
CA ALA A 95 -3.27 11.80 9.75
C ALA A 95 -4.77 11.90 9.51
N MET A 96 -5.42 12.98 9.98
CA MET A 96 -6.84 13.24 9.69
C MET A 96 -7.08 13.49 8.19
N VAL A 97 -6.26 14.31 7.55
CA VAL A 97 -6.35 14.55 6.09
C VAL A 97 -6.17 13.25 5.31
N TRP A 98 -5.22 12.41 5.73
CA TRP A 98 -5.01 11.10 5.13
C TRP A 98 -6.23 10.19 5.27
N LEU A 99 -6.80 10.11 6.47
CA LEU A 99 -7.99 9.27 6.74
C LEU A 99 -9.21 9.74 5.93
N VAL A 100 -9.47 11.04 5.93
CA VAL A 100 -10.56 11.62 5.15
C VAL A 100 -10.34 11.36 3.66
N GLY A 101 -9.13 11.57 3.14
CA GLY A 101 -8.78 11.29 1.74
C GLY A 101 -8.96 9.82 1.38
N MET A 102 -8.57 8.90 2.26
CA MET A 102 -8.76 7.45 2.08
C MET A 102 -10.26 7.09 1.98
N ILE A 103 -11.06 7.58 2.92
CA ILE A 103 -12.51 7.32 2.96
C ILE A 103 -13.18 7.92 1.71
N LEU A 104 -12.84 9.16 1.38
CA LEU A 104 -13.40 9.87 0.22
C LEU A 104 -13.04 9.16 -1.09
N PHE A 105 -11.76 8.77 -1.26
CA PHE A 105 -11.30 8.04 -2.44
C PHE A 105 -12.07 6.73 -2.60
N PHE A 106 -12.19 5.94 -1.54
CA PHE A 106 -12.91 4.68 -1.57
C PHE A 106 -14.41 4.86 -1.83
N ALA A 107 -15.04 5.84 -1.15
CA ALA A 107 -16.46 6.16 -1.31
C ALA A 107 -16.79 6.62 -2.75
N ILE A 108 -15.96 7.50 -3.34
CA ILE A 108 -16.13 7.94 -4.74
C ILE A 108 -16.14 6.73 -5.68
N HIS A 109 -15.22 5.77 -5.49
CA HIS A 109 -15.15 4.59 -6.35
C HIS A 109 -16.34 3.66 -6.15
N LEU A 110 -16.82 3.48 -4.91
CA LEU A 110 -18.02 2.67 -4.64
C LEU A 110 -19.29 3.32 -5.19
N ILE A 111 -19.47 4.64 -5.00
CA ILE A 111 -20.62 5.37 -5.51
C ILE A 111 -20.64 5.31 -7.04
N ALA A 112 -19.50 5.56 -7.67
CA ALA A 112 -19.39 5.51 -9.12
C ALA A 112 -19.64 4.11 -9.67
N TYR A 113 -19.20 3.05 -8.96
CA TYR A 113 -19.53 1.66 -9.29
C TYR A 113 -21.05 1.41 -9.18
N GLY A 114 -21.70 1.85 -8.11
CA GLY A 114 -23.14 1.72 -7.95
C GLY A 114 -23.96 2.49 -9.00
N LEU A 115 -23.52 3.70 -9.35
CA LEU A 115 -24.14 4.49 -10.43
C LEU A 115 -23.96 3.81 -11.80
N PHE A 116 -22.80 3.24 -12.04
CA PHE A 116 -22.53 2.47 -13.26
C PHE A 116 -23.41 1.22 -13.35
N GLU A 117 -23.53 0.45 -12.28
CA GLU A 117 -24.42 -0.74 -12.24
C GLU A 117 -25.88 -0.34 -12.47
N ARG A 118 -26.37 0.76 -11.84
CA ARG A 118 -27.73 1.29 -12.07
C ARG A 118 -27.95 1.72 -13.52
N LYS A 119 -26.92 2.31 -14.15
CA LYS A 119 -26.97 2.69 -15.57
C LYS A 119 -27.13 1.46 -16.46
N LEU A 120 -26.33 0.42 -16.23
CA LEU A 120 -26.44 -0.85 -16.95
C LEU A 120 -27.80 -1.50 -16.78
N LEU A 121 -28.36 -1.49 -15.57
CA LEU A 121 -29.70 -2.02 -15.29
C LEU A 121 -30.80 -1.24 -16.04
N ARG A 122 -30.69 0.08 -16.16
CA ARG A 122 -31.62 0.87 -16.98
C ARG A 122 -31.55 0.46 -18.46
N GLY A 123 -30.34 0.23 -18.96
CA GLY A 123 -30.12 -0.21 -20.33
C GLY A 123 -30.72 -1.59 -20.66
N THR A 124 -30.99 -2.45 -19.67
CA THR A 124 -31.67 -3.72 -19.93
C THR A 124 -33.15 -3.56 -20.31
N LYS A 125 -33.78 -2.46 -19.89
CA LYS A 125 -35.17 -2.14 -20.21
C LYS A 125 -35.30 -1.48 -21.59
N THR A 126 -34.21 -1.00 -22.16
CA THR A 126 -34.16 -0.28 -23.44
C THR A 126 -33.42 -1.06 -24.53
N SER A 127 -33.23 -2.37 -24.31
CA SER A 127 -32.65 -3.25 -25.31
C SER A 127 -33.53 -3.28 -26.57
N SER A 128 -32.89 -3.20 -27.73
CA SER A 128 -33.56 -3.19 -29.04
C SER A 128 -33.68 -4.59 -29.67
N LEU A 129 -33.21 -5.63 -28.94
CA LEU A 129 -33.24 -7.01 -29.43
C LEU A 129 -34.65 -7.57 -29.43
N SER A 130 -34.94 -8.41 -30.41
CA SER A 130 -36.14 -9.23 -30.44
C SER A 130 -36.08 -10.33 -29.36
N GLN A 131 -37.22 -10.88 -28.98
CA GLN A 131 -37.28 -11.99 -28.02
C GLN A 131 -36.49 -13.23 -28.47
N GLU A 132 -36.44 -13.49 -29.78
CA GLU A 132 -35.69 -14.62 -30.31
C GLU A 132 -34.18 -14.39 -30.22
N GLU A 133 -33.68 -13.19 -30.54
CA GLU A 133 -32.27 -12.84 -30.36
C GLU A 133 -31.83 -12.94 -28.90
N GLU A 134 -32.64 -12.43 -27.98
CA GLU A 134 -32.37 -12.60 -26.55
C GLU A 134 -32.30 -14.06 -26.13
N ARG A 135 -33.20 -14.90 -26.65
CA ARG A 135 -33.23 -16.34 -26.39
C ARG A 135 -31.97 -17.03 -26.87
N VAL A 136 -31.49 -16.71 -28.06
CA VAL A 136 -30.22 -17.26 -28.62
C VAL A 136 -29.05 -16.89 -27.69
N ILE A 137 -28.93 -15.63 -27.30
CA ILE A 137 -27.86 -15.16 -26.43
C ILE A 137 -27.92 -15.86 -25.05
N ARG A 138 -29.12 -16.05 -24.48
CA ARG A 138 -29.31 -16.74 -23.20
C ARG A 138 -28.96 -18.20 -23.29
N ASN A 139 -29.39 -18.89 -24.32
CA ASN A 139 -29.08 -20.31 -24.54
C ASN A 139 -27.57 -20.51 -24.65
N GLN A 140 -26.89 -19.69 -25.44
CA GLN A 140 -25.44 -19.73 -25.59
C GLN A 140 -24.70 -19.47 -24.27
N PHE A 141 -25.20 -18.54 -23.44
CA PHE A 141 -24.64 -18.29 -22.11
C PHE A 141 -24.75 -19.50 -21.20
N TYR A 142 -25.93 -20.12 -21.14
CA TYR A 142 -26.14 -21.30 -20.27
C TYR A 142 -25.35 -22.51 -20.76
N GLU A 143 -25.22 -22.69 -22.07
CA GLU A 143 -24.41 -23.75 -22.67
C GLU A 143 -22.94 -23.61 -22.27
N VAL A 144 -22.34 -22.41 -22.46
CA VAL A 144 -20.95 -22.13 -22.07
C VAL A 144 -20.75 -22.28 -20.56
N LYS A 145 -21.71 -21.83 -19.76
CA LYS A 145 -21.69 -21.98 -18.30
C LYS A 145 -21.65 -23.46 -17.90
N TYR A 146 -22.47 -24.28 -18.54
CA TYR A 146 -22.51 -25.73 -18.33
C TYR A 146 -21.19 -26.40 -18.75
N GLN A 147 -20.65 -26.05 -19.93
CA GLN A 147 -19.36 -26.56 -20.43
C GLN A 147 -18.20 -26.22 -19.49
N LEU A 148 -18.23 -25.06 -18.83
CA LEU A 148 -17.24 -24.64 -17.85
C LEU A 148 -17.49 -25.22 -16.45
N ARG A 149 -18.57 -25.99 -16.24
CA ARG A 149 -18.99 -26.56 -14.93
C ARG A 149 -19.12 -25.49 -13.86
N ILE A 150 -19.75 -24.36 -14.19
CA ILE A 150 -20.02 -23.26 -13.26
C ILE A 150 -21.48 -23.37 -12.87
N TYR A 151 -21.75 -23.70 -11.59
CA TYR A 151 -23.10 -23.91 -11.06
C TYR A 151 -23.61 -22.71 -10.27
N ASP A 152 -22.75 -21.73 -9.98
CA ASP A 152 -23.10 -20.52 -9.24
C ASP A 152 -24.23 -19.72 -9.93
N PRO A 153 -25.09 -19.02 -9.16
CA PRO A 153 -26.21 -18.25 -9.70
C PRO A 153 -25.74 -16.94 -10.37
N ILE A 154 -25.14 -17.03 -11.56
CA ILE A 154 -24.71 -15.89 -12.35
C ILE A 154 -25.85 -15.43 -13.24
N ARG A 155 -26.22 -14.15 -13.15
CA ARG A 155 -27.28 -13.56 -14.00
C ARG A 155 -26.68 -13.02 -15.31
N LEU A 156 -27.43 -13.13 -16.38
CA LEU A 156 -27.08 -12.49 -17.66
C LEU A 156 -27.95 -11.24 -17.83
N TRP A 157 -27.30 -10.12 -18.09
CA TRP A 157 -27.91 -8.85 -18.47
C TRP A 157 -27.52 -8.48 -19.90
N ILE A 158 -28.52 -8.14 -20.73
CA ILE A 158 -28.34 -7.59 -22.06
C ILE A 158 -28.69 -6.12 -21.95
N SER A 159 -27.76 -5.21 -22.23
CA SER A 159 -27.93 -3.79 -21.94
C SER A 159 -27.47 -2.90 -23.09
N SER A 160 -28.34 -1.97 -23.53
CA SER A 160 -28.00 -0.95 -24.51
C SER A 160 -26.93 0.04 -24.01
N GLU A 161 -26.80 0.18 -22.69
CA GLU A 161 -25.80 1.04 -22.04
C GLU A 161 -24.45 0.36 -21.80
N ALA A 162 -24.35 -0.94 -22.12
CA ALA A 162 -23.10 -1.67 -22.00
C ALA A 162 -22.13 -1.24 -23.11
N SER A 163 -20.95 -0.76 -22.71
CA SER A 163 -19.86 -0.43 -23.63
C SER A 163 -19.05 -1.62 -24.10
N GLY A 164 -19.35 -2.82 -23.58
CA GLY A 164 -18.73 -4.10 -23.90
C GLY A 164 -19.16 -5.21 -22.96
N PRO A 165 -18.84 -6.45 -23.29
CA PRO A 165 -19.01 -7.57 -22.36
C PRO A 165 -18.21 -7.31 -21.08
N MET A 166 -18.78 -7.68 -19.92
CA MET A 166 -18.11 -7.54 -18.64
C MET A 166 -18.78 -8.37 -17.54
N LEU A 167 -17.98 -8.87 -16.62
CA LEU A 167 -18.45 -9.42 -15.35
C LEU A 167 -18.48 -8.34 -14.26
N ILE A 168 -19.63 -8.13 -13.62
CA ILE A 168 -19.82 -7.21 -12.51
C ILE A 168 -20.45 -7.92 -11.32
N GLY A 169 -20.35 -7.32 -10.12
CA GLY A 169 -20.90 -7.84 -8.88
C GLY A 169 -19.94 -8.74 -8.11
N PHE A 170 -19.76 -8.45 -6.83
CA PHE A 170 -18.93 -9.25 -5.92
C PHE A 170 -19.72 -10.44 -5.33
N PHE A 171 -20.86 -10.13 -4.74
CA PHE A 171 -21.71 -11.13 -4.07
C PHE A 171 -22.78 -11.73 -5.00
N HIS A 172 -23.22 -10.94 -5.98
CA HIS A 172 -24.22 -11.34 -6.95
C HIS A 172 -23.68 -11.11 -8.36
N PRO A 173 -22.85 -12.04 -8.85
CA PRO A 173 -22.18 -11.87 -10.15
C PRO A 173 -23.17 -11.82 -11.29
N LYS A 174 -22.92 -10.91 -12.22
CA LYS A 174 -23.70 -10.67 -13.42
C LYS A 174 -22.78 -10.54 -14.60
N VAL A 175 -23.04 -11.29 -15.65
CA VAL A 175 -22.40 -11.07 -16.95
C VAL A 175 -23.30 -10.10 -17.71
N VAL A 176 -22.71 -9.00 -18.14
CA VAL A 176 -23.38 -7.97 -18.93
C VAL A 176 -22.83 -8.00 -20.35
N VAL A 177 -23.72 -8.04 -21.33
CA VAL A 177 -23.36 -7.96 -22.75
C VAL A 177 -24.13 -6.81 -23.43
N PRO A 178 -23.52 -6.14 -24.41
CA PRO A 178 -24.21 -5.13 -25.19
C PRO A 178 -25.31 -5.78 -26.06
N ASP A 179 -26.33 -5.01 -26.39
CA ASP A 179 -27.46 -5.42 -27.24
C ASP A 179 -27.12 -5.43 -28.75
N CYS A 180 -25.86 -5.55 -29.13
CA CYS A 180 -25.46 -5.74 -30.53
C CYS A 180 -25.49 -7.23 -30.85
N MET A 181 -25.99 -7.56 -32.05
CA MET A 181 -25.96 -8.92 -32.53
C MET A 181 -24.51 -9.35 -32.73
N MET A 182 -24.12 -10.46 -32.12
CA MET A 182 -22.82 -11.09 -32.28
C MET A 182 -23.02 -12.47 -32.89
N GLU A 183 -22.12 -12.89 -33.75
CA GLU A 183 -22.09 -14.27 -34.23
C GLU A 183 -22.01 -15.23 -33.04
N GLU A 184 -22.71 -16.36 -33.14
CA GLU A 184 -22.85 -17.35 -32.07
C GLU A 184 -21.47 -17.82 -31.53
N GLN A 185 -20.54 -18.07 -32.47
CA GLN A 185 -19.19 -18.49 -32.14
C GLN A 185 -18.42 -17.41 -31.34
N MET A 186 -18.59 -16.15 -31.71
CA MET A 186 -18.00 -15.01 -30.99
C MET A 186 -18.60 -14.84 -29.60
N LEU A 187 -19.92 -15.01 -29.44
CA LEU A 187 -20.60 -14.99 -28.15
C LEU A 187 -20.06 -16.08 -27.21
N SER A 188 -19.85 -17.29 -27.71
CA SER A 188 -19.27 -18.39 -26.93
C SER A 188 -17.89 -18.00 -26.35
N MET A 189 -17.02 -17.41 -27.15
CA MET A 189 -15.69 -16.99 -26.70
C MET A 189 -15.75 -15.85 -25.67
N VAL A 190 -16.64 -14.88 -25.89
CA VAL A 190 -16.89 -13.78 -24.94
C VAL A 190 -17.40 -14.32 -23.61
N PHE A 191 -18.40 -15.20 -23.60
CA PHE A 191 -18.91 -15.81 -22.36
C PHE A 191 -17.85 -16.63 -21.65
N ARG A 192 -17.02 -17.39 -22.39
CA ARG A 192 -15.88 -18.10 -21.77
C ARG A 192 -14.93 -17.16 -21.06
N HIS A 193 -14.64 -16.00 -21.64
CA HIS A 193 -13.78 -14.99 -21.03
C HIS A 193 -14.40 -14.42 -19.75
N GLU A 194 -15.65 -13.95 -19.81
CA GLU A 194 -16.32 -13.35 -18.65
C GLU A 194 -16.55 -14.34 -17.51
N LEU A 195 -16.94 -15.57 -17.83
CA LEU A 195 -17.12 -16.64 -16.84
C LEU A 195 -15.78 -17.11 -16.26
N MET A 196 -14.67 -16.97 -17.01
CA MET A 196 -13.34 -17.27 -16.48
C MET A 196 -12.92 -16.25 -15.41
N HIS A 197 -13.28 -14.97 -15.53
CA HIS A 197 -13.09 -13.97 -14.47
C HIS A 197 -13.81 -14.39 -13.17
N HIS A 198 -15.02 -14.92 -13.28
CA HIS A 198 -15.75 -15.44 -12.11
C HIS A 198 -15.00 -16.62 -11.47
N ARG A 199 -14.65 -17.63 -12.26
CA ARG A 199 -13.96 -18.84 -11.79
C ARG A 199 -12.62 -18.55 -11.11
N ARG A 200 -11.94 -17.46 -11.51
CA ARG A 200 -10.66 -17.01 -10.97
C ARG A 200 -10.80 -16.08 -9.77
N HIS A 201 -12.02 -15.68 -9.43
CA HIS A 201 -12.31 -14.69 -8.39
C HIS A 201 -11.64 -13.32 -8.66
N ASP A 202 -11.54 -12.91 -9.92
CA ASP A 202 -10.83 -11.70 -10.33
C ASP A 202 -11.47 -10.41 -9.76
N ALA A 203 -12.76 -10.45 -9.38
CA ALA A 203 -13.43 -9.35 -8.68
C ALA A 203 -12.76 -9.04 -7.31
N TRP A 204 -12.40 -10.08 -6.54
CA TRP A 204 -11.72 -9.92 -5.26
C TRP A 204 -10.31 -9.36 -5.42
N TYR A 205 -9.61 -9.77 -6.46
CA TYR A 205 -8.32 -9.19 -6.80
C TYR A 205 -8.42 -7.69 -7.12
N ARG A 206 -9.44 -7.29 -7.88
CA ARG A 206 -9.70 -5.87 -8.19
C ARG A 206 -10.06 -5.07 -6.93
N MET A 207 -10.82 -5.66 -6.01
CA MET A 207 -11.13 -5.05 -4.71
C MET A 207 -9.87 -4.85 -3.87
N LEU A 208 -8.98 -5.84 -3.82
CA LEU A 208 -7.69 -5.74 -3.14
C LEU A 208 -6.85 -4.57 -3.70
N MET A 209 -6.79 -4.43 -5.02
CA MET A 209 -6.08 -3.33 -5.68
C MET A 209 -6.73 -1.97 -5.36
N LEU A 210 -8.07 -1.89 -5.33
CA LEU A 210 -8.79 -0.68 -4.95
C LEU A 210 -8.52 -0.31 -3.48
N ALA A 211 -8.58 -1.27 -2.56
CA ALA A 211 -8.26 -1.04 -1.15
C ALA A 211 -6.83 -0.52 -0.98
N THR A 212 -5.86 -1.12 -1.68
CA THR A 212 -4.47 -0.65 -1.68
C THR A 212 -4.34 0.77 -2.21
N ALA A 213 -5.00 1.09 -3.34
CA ALA A 213 -5.01 2.43 -3.91
C ALA A 213 -5.69 3.45 -2.98
N SER A 214 -6.71 3.03 -2.22
CA SER A 214 -7.41 3.90 -1.27
C SER A 214 -6.57 4.25 -0.06
N VAL A 215 -5.88 3.29 0.54
CA VAL A 215 -4.95 3.53 1.67
C VAL A 215 -3.80 4.44 1.24
N HIS A 216 -3.31 4.27 0.01
CA HIS A 216 -2.20 5.01 -0.56
C HIS A 216 -2.65 5.99 -1.66
N TRP A 217 -3.81 6.63 -1.48
CA TRP A 217 -4.42 7.52 -2.48
C TRP A 217 -3.50 8.65 -2.96
N PHE A 218 -2.59 9.09 -2.10
CA PHE A 218 -1.60 10.13 -2.36
C PHE A 218 -0.36 9.64 -3.15
N ASN A 219 -0.20 8.32 -3.36
CA ASN A 219 1.02 7.73 -3.93
C ASN A 219 0.86 7.34 -5.41
N PRO A 220 1.48 8.09 -6.35
CA PRO A 220 1.34 7.82 -7.78
C PRO A 220 1.94 6.48 -8.22
N VAL A 221 2.96 5.96 -7.51
CA VAL A 221 3.60 4.69 -7.85
C VAL A 221 2.63 3.52 -7.58
N VAL A 222 1.84 3.61 -6.52
CA VAL A 222 0.80 2.61 -6.21
C VAL A 222 -0.29 2.63 -7.29
N HIS A 223 -0.71 3.79 -7.77
CA HIS A 223 -1.68 3.88 -8.88
C HIS A 223 -1.13 3.28 -10.18
N LEU A 224 0.15 3.49 -10.47
CA LEU A 224 0.80 2.84 -11.62
C LEU A 224 0.85 1.30 -11.46
N MET A 225 1.16 0.83 -10.25
CA MET A 225 1.13 -0.60 -9.90
C MET A 225 -0.26 -1.21 -10.14
N THR A 226 -1.31 -0.61 -9.60
CA THR A 226 -2.69 -1.14 -9.72
C THR A 226 -3.16 -1.16 -11.17
N ARG A 227 -2.75 -0.19 -11.98
CA ARG A 227 -3.00 -0.19 -13.42
C ARG A 227 -2.30 -1.37 -14.11
N ARG A 228 -1.01 -1.61 -13.82
CA ARG A 228 -0.27 -2.74 -14.38
C ARG A 228 -0.82 -4.08 -13.90
N ALA A 229 -1.21 -4.16 -12.64
CA ALA A 229 -1.86 -5.32 -12.06
C ALA A 229 -3.16 -5.70 -12.80
N THR A 230 -3.99 -4.71 -13.17
CA THR A 230 -5.21 -4.92 -13.95
C THR A 230 -4.90 -5.38 -15.38
N GLU A 231 -3.88 -4.82 -16.03
CA GLU A 231 -3.46 -5.25 -17.37
C GLU A 231 -2.97 -6.71 -17.38
N ASP A 232 -2.21 -7.13 -16.35
CA ASP A 232 -1.72 -8.50 -16.23
C ASP A 232 -2.83 -9.48 -15.83
N LEU A 233 -3.86 -9.01 -15.10
CA LEU A 233 -5.04 -9.79 -14.77
C LEU A 233 -5.82 -10.21 -16.03
N GLU A 234 -6.00 -9.28 -16.97
CA GLU A 234 -6.64 -9.56 -18.26
C GLU A 234 -5.84 -10.61 -19.06
N SER A 235 -4.52 -10.41 -19.20
CA SER A 235 -3.66 -11.39 -19.87
C SER A 235 -3.70 -12.77 -19.19
N ALA A 236 -3.81 -12.81 -17.86
CA ALA A 236 -3.91 -14.06 -17.11
C ALA A 236 -5.28 -14.74 -17.28
N CYS A 237 -6.35 -13.95 -17.47
CA CYS A 237 -7.67 -14.48 -17.85
C CYS A 237 -7.61 -15.10 -19.24
N ASP A 238 -7.09 -14.39 -20.24
CA ASP A 238 -6.92 -14.89 -21.60
C ASP A 238 -6.15 -16.22 -21.63
N GLN A 239 -5.01 -16.26 -20.94
CA GLN A 239 -4.22 -17.50 -20.84
C GLN A 239 -5.00 -18.64 -20.19
N SER A 240 -5.91 -18.34 -19.27
CA SER A 240 -6.74 -19.36 -18.61
C SER A 240 -7.82 -19.90 -19.55
N VAL A 241 -8.34 -19.10 -20.47
CA VAL A 241 -9.33 -19.51 -21.47
C VAL A 241 -8.70 -20.46 -22.49
N VAL A 242 -7.47 -20.17 -22.95
CA VAL A 242 -6.81 -20.94 -24.00
C VAL A 242 -5.93 -22.09 -23.48
N ALA A 243 -5.79 -22.23 -22.17
CA ALA A 243 -4.93 -23.25 -21.57
C ALA A 243 -5.37 -24.68 -22.00
N GLY A 244 -4.44 -25.42 -22.61
CA GLY A 244 -4.68 -26.79 -23.08
C GLY A 244 -5.59 -26.89 -24.30
N LYS A 245 -5.83 -25.80 -25.02
CA LYS A 245 -6.59 -25.74 -26.24
C LYS A 245 -5.68 -25.84 -27.49
N THR A 246 -6.28 -26.18 -28.64
CA THR A 246 -5.60 -26.25 -29.93
C THR A 246 -5.20 -24.87 -30.43
N ALA A 247 -4.26 -24.82 -31.40
CA ALA A 247 -3.85 -23.56 -32.03
C ALA A 247 -5.02 -22.88 -32.77
N ASP A 248 -5.91 -23.68 -33.39
CA ASP A 248 -7.10 -23.15 -34.08
C ASP A 248 -8.03 -22.44 -33.10
N PHE A 249 -8.29 -23.04 -31.92
CA PHE A 249 -9.09 -22.40 -30.87
C PHE A 249 -8.45 -21.08 -30.41
N VAL A 250 -7.13 -21.03 -30.26
CA VAL A 250 -6.41 -19.78 -29.91
C VAL A 250 -6.61 -18.71 -30.94
N GLY A 251 -6.57 -19.09 -32.22
CA GLY A 251 -6.84 -18.21 -33.39
C GLY A 251 -8.27 -17.66 -33.36
N GLU A 252 -9.27 -18.53 -33.18
CA GLU A 252 -10.68 -18.15 -33.06
C GLU A 252 -10.91 -17.21 -31.89
N TYR A 253 -10.33 -17.50 -30.72
CA TYR A 253 -10.41 -16.65 -29.54
C TYR A 253 -9.78 -15.26 -29.78
N ALA A 254 -8.62 -15.22 -30.43
CA ALA A 254 -7.98 -13.96 -30.80
C ALA A 254 -8.86 -13.13 -31.77
N GLN A 255 -9.49 -13.79 -32.75
CA GLN A 255 -10.43 -13.14 -33.67
C GLN A 255 -11.65 -12.59 -32.95
N ALA A 256 -12.23 -13.33 -32.00
CA ALA A 256 -13.33 -12.87 -31.16
C ALA A 256 -12.97 -11.63 -30.34
N LEU A 257 -11.74 -11.58 -29.77
CA LEU A 257 -11.23 -10.38 -29.07
C LEU A 257 -11.15 -9.16 -29.99
N LEU A 258 -10.66 -9.33 -31.24
CA LEU A 258 -10.58 -8.26 -32.23
C LEU A 258 -11.95 -7.77 -32.64
N ASN A 259 -12.88 -8.68 -32.95
CA ASN A 259 -14.23 -8.34 -33.35
C ASN A 259 -14.99 -7.61 -32.23
N THR A 260 -14.83 -8.06 -30.97
CA THR A 260 -15.35 -7.35 -29.80
C THR A 260 -14.79 -5.93 -29.72
N ALA A 261 -13.48 -5.75 -29.89
CA ALA A 261 -12.86 -4.43 -29.88
C ALA A 261 -13.34 -3.53 -31.03
N LYS A 262 -13.52 -4.07 -32.23
CA LYS A 262 -14.10 -3.33 -33.39
C LYS A 262 -15.52 -2.86 -33.10
N CYS A 263 -16.40 -3.76 -32.61
CA CYS A 263 -17.76 -3.43 -32.21
C CYS A 263 -17.79 -2.26 -31.19
N LEU A 264 -16.91 -2.30 -30.19
CA LEU A 264 -16.79 -1.25 -29.17
C LEU A 264 -16.30 0.09 -29.72
N LEU A 265 -15.41 0.08 -30.71
CA LEU A 265 -14.92 1.30 -31.36
C LEU A 265 -16.03 1.99 -32.18
N GLN A 266 -16.88 1.23 -32.84
CA GLN A 266 -18.01 1.74 -33.61
C GLN A 266 -19.08 2.40 -32.71
N ARG A 267 -19.26 1.91 -31.49
CA ARG A 267 -20.20 2.48 -30.49
C ARG A 267 -19.70 3.73 -29.75
N LYS A 268 -18.50 4.23 -30.01
CA LYS A 268 -17.89 5.36 -29.31
C LYS A 268 -18.62 6.70 -29.51
N LYS A 269 -19.74 6.89 -28.82
CA LYS A 269 -20.26 8.22 -28.44
C LYS A 269 -20.55 8.36 -26.94
N VAL A 270 -20.14 7.41 -26.11
CA VAL A 270 -20.42 7.45 -24.67
C VAL A 270 -19.20 7.98 -23.93
N ARG A 271 -19.37 9.14 -23.22
CA ARG A 271 -18.40 9.71 -22.28
C ARG A 271 -17.93 8.65 -21.30
N GLN A 272 -16.67 8.28 -21.39
CA GLN A 272 -16.01 7.36 -20.46
C GLN A 272 -15.85 8.09 -19.11
N THR A 273 -16.54 7.65 -18.08
CA THR A 273 -16.24 8.01 -16.69
C THR A 273 -14.91 7.39 -16.26
N VAL A 274 -14.19 8.04 -15.36
CA VAL A 274 -12.85 7.64 -14.88
C VAL A 274 -12.78 6.17 -14.46
N LEU A 275 -13.86 5.61 -13.93
CA LEU A 275 -13.97 4.20 -13.55
C LEU A 275 -14.06 3.23 -14.73
N VAL A 276 -14.68 3.64 -15.82
CA VAL A 276 -14.71 2.84 -17.06
C VAL A 276 -13.33 2.76 -17.69
N SER A 277 -12.43 3.75 -17.44
CA SER A 277 -11.04 3.67 -17.90
C SER A 277 -10.23 2.57 -17.22
N TYR A 278 -10.61 2.09 -16.03
CA TYR A 278 -10.04 0.87 -15.44
C TYR A 278 -10.47 -0.41 -16.20
N PHE A 279 -11.63 -0.39 -16.84
CA PHE A 279 -12.21 -1.56 -17.53
C PHE A 279 -12.12 -1.46 -19.05
N SER A 280 -11.88 -0.27 -19.65
CA SER A 280 -11.80 -0.12 -21.08
C SER A 280 -10.41 -0.46 -21.62
N SER A 281 -10.34 -1.40 -22.56
CA SER A 281 -9.11 -1.75 -23.25
C SER A 281 -8.70 -0.63 -24.21
N SER A 282 -7.63 0.08 -23.92
CA SER A 282 -6.95 0.91 -24.91
C SER A 282 -6.28 0.00 -25.96
N ALA A 283 -6.04 0.52 -27.15
CA ALA A 283 -5.34 -0.24 -28.22
C ALA A 283 -4.02 -0.86 -27.71
N GLN A 284 -3.31 -0.18 -26.81
CA GLN A 284 -2.08 -0.70 -26.21
C GLN A 284 -2.32 -1.91 -25.30
N ARG A 285 -3.43 -1.92 -24.54
CA ARG A 285 -3.81 -3.06 -23.69
C ARG A 285 -4.21 -4.26 -24.53
N LEU A 286 -5.00 -4.02 -25.57
CA LEU A 286 -5.37 -5.07 -26.52
C LEU A 286 -4.12 -5.66 -27.19
N LYS A 287 -3.20 -4.81 -27.68
CA LYS A 287 -1.92 -5.26 -28.24
C LYS A 287 -1.14 -6.13 -27.24
N LYS A 288 -1.09 -5.74 -25.97
CA LYS A 288 -0.42 -6.53 -24.93
C LYS A 288 -1.08 -7.90 -24.73
N ARG A 289 -2.42 -7.96 -24.68
CA ARG A 289 -3.18 -9.23 -24.59
C ARG A 289 -2.82 -10.16 -25.73
N PHE A 290 -2.78 -9.65 -26.98
CA PHE A 290 -2.35 -10.43 -28.15
C PHE A 290 -0.91 -10.92 -28.03
N MET A 291 0.02 -10.05 -27.64
CA MET A 291 1.41 -10.45 -27.48
C MET A 291 1.58 -11.53 -26.39
N ASP A 292 0.85 -11.43 -25.30
CA ASP A 292 0.87 -12.43 -24.23
C ASP A 292 0.19 -13.75 -24.64
N LEU A 293 -0.84 -13.69 -25.49
CA LEU A 293 -1.59 -14.86 -25.99
C LEU A 293 -0.73 -15.74 -26.92
N PHE A 294 0.04 -15.11 -27.82
CA PHE A 294 0.90 -15.78 -28.79
C PHE A 294 2.36 -15.87 -28.34
N ALA A 295 2.66 -15.48 -27.09
CA ALA A 295 4.02 -15.57 -26.57
C ALA A 295 4.48 -17.04 -26.46
N PRO A 296 5.77 -17.32 -26.75
CA PRO A 296 6.32 -18.66 -26.58
C PRO A 296 6.22 -19.09 -25.11
N ILE A 297 6.44 -20.40 -24.85
CA ILE A 297 6.34 -21.01 -23.51
C ILE A 297 6.98 -20.12 -22.45
N GLN A 298 6.15 -19.61 -21.56
CA GLN A 298 6.57 -18.65 -20.56
C GLN A 298 7.08 -19.38 -19.29
N LYS A 299 8.10 -18.81 -18.65
CA LYS A 299 8.64 -19.36 -17.41
C LYS A 299 7.59 -19.29 -16.29
N ARG A 300 7.48 -20.35 -15.49
CA ARG A 300 6.55 -20.41 -14.33
C ARG A 300 6.82 -19.34 -13.27
N GLY A 301 8.06 -18.84 -13.19
CA GLY A 301 8.42 -17.68 -12.37
C GLY A 301 8.40 -17.88 -10.85
N LEU A 302 8.39 -19.13 -10.36
CA LEU A 302 8.39 -19.38 -8.92
C LEU A 302 9.60 -18.75 -8.22
N THR A 303 10.78 -18.86 -8.83
CA THR A 303 12.02 -18.24 -8.34
C THR A 303 11.92 -16.71 -8.30
N LEU A 304 11.32 -16.09 -9.32
CA LEU A 304 11.07 -14.64 -9.34
C LEU A 304 10.15 -14.24 -8.18
N LEU A 305 9.06 -14.97 -7.98
CA LEU A 305 8.12 -14.70 -6.87
C LEU A 305 8.81 -14.80 -5.52
N SER A 306 9.64 -15.83 -5.30
CA SER A 306 10.37 -16.01 -4.04
C SER A 306 11.38 -14.88 -3.82
N VAL A 307 12.14 -14.49 -4.84
CA VAL A 307 13.10 -13.38 -4.74
C VAL A 307 12.40 -12.06 -4.47
N VAL A 308 11.29 -11.76 -5.18
CA VAL A 308 10.54 -10.53 -4.95
C VAL A 308 9.87 -10.53 -3.58
N PHE A 309 9.29 -11.65 -3.17
CA PHE A 309 8.73 -11.78 -1.81
C PHE A 309 9.79 -11.49 -0.75
N LEU A 310 10.96 -12.12 -0.85
CA LEU A 310 12.07 -11.88 0.06
C LEU A 310 12.53 -10.43 0.02
N MET A 311 12.67 -9.85 -1.17
CA MET A 311 13.06 -8.44 -1.35
C MET A 311 12.02 -7.49 -0.74
N VAL A 312 10.74 -7.74 -0.91
CA VAL A 312 9.66 -6.90 -0.36
C VAL A 312 9.58 -7.03 1.16
N VAL A 313 9.74 -8.24 1.69
CA VAL A 313 9.71 -8.50 3.14
C VAL A 313 10.95 -7.94 3.83
N LEU A 314 12.14 -8.19 3.30
CA LEU A 314 13.40 -7.71 3.89
C LEU A 314 13.69 -6.26 3.52
N GLY A 315 13.48 -5.88 2.25
CA GLY A 315 13.86 -4.58 1.72
C GLY A 315 13.04 -3.42 2.26
N SER A 316 11.79 -3.65 2.66
CA SER A 316 10.96 -2.62 3.30
C SER A 316 11.51 -2.13 4.64
N ARG A 317 12.55 -2.78 5.17
CA ARG A 317 13.26 -2.40 6.39
C ARG A 317 14.56 -1.66 6.15
N PHE A 318 15.10 -1.74 4.92
CA PHE A 318 16.37 -1.09 4.60
C PHE A 318 16.29 0.44 4.55
N VAL A 319 15.10 1.02 4.32
CA VAL A 319 14.95 2.43 4.04
C VAL A 319 14.69 3.27 5.31
N PHE A 320 14.06 2.68 6.33
CA PHE A 320 13.67 3.43 7.54
C PHE A 320 14.02 2.66 8.80
N VAL A 321 15.22 2.91 9.33
CA VAL A 321 15.55 2.57 10.70
C VAL A 321 15.32 3.79 11.54
N GLN A 322 14.40 3.68 12.47
CA GLN A 322 14.32 4.56 13.62
C GLN A 322 15.69 4.44 14.30
N GLY A 323 16.51 5.48 14.18
CA GLY A 323 17.78 5.51 14.85
C GLY A 323 17.52 5.47 16.36
N ASN A 324 17.66 4.30 16.98
CA ASN A 324 17.86 4.23 18.40
C ASN A 324 19.11 5.05 18.66
N ASP A 325 18.97 6.22 19.23
CA ASP A 325 20.12 6.99 19.65
C ASP A 325 20.66 6.30 20.91
N GLN A 326 21.82 5.63 20.75
CA GLN A 326 22.44 4.89 21.85
C GLN A 326 22.62 5.75 23.12
N ASN A 327 22.72 7.07 22.96
CA ASN A 327 22.82 7.98 24.08
C ASN A 327 21.48 8.18 24.78
N LEU A 328 20.38 8.27 24.02
CA LEU A 328 19.03 8.36 24.58
C LEU A 328 18.57 7.03 25.19
N ASP A 329 18.85 5.89 24.51
CA ASP A 329 18.61 4.55 25.09
C ASP A 329 19.37 4.36 26.40
N TRP A 330 20.60 4.85 26.46
CA TRP A 330 21.41 4.79 27.68
C TRP A 330 20.79 5.62 28.81
N ALA A 331 20.28 6.83 28.49
CA ALA A 331 19.61 7.71 29.46
C ALA A 331 18.28 7.14 29.95
N GLU A 332 17.45 6.63 29.04
CA GLU A 332 16.14 6.04 29.36
C GLU A 332 16.24 4.77 30.24
N ASN A 333 17.33 4.02 30.07
CA ASN A 333 17.56 2.79 30.84
C ASN A 333 18.46 3.03 32.06
N LEU A 334 18.75 4.28 32.42
CA LEU A 334 19.56 4.62 33.59
C LEU A 334 18.78 4.37 34.85
N ARG A 335 19.30 3.51 35.74
CA ARG A 335 18.74 3.26 37.06
C ARG A 335 19.74 3.70 38.14
N GLU A 336 19.26 4.17 39.27
CA GLU A 336 20.09 4.59 40.41
C GLU A 336 21.09 3.50 40.82
N GLY A 337 20.65 2.24 40.86
CA GLY A 337 21.48 1.08 41.19
C GLY A 337 22.63 0.78 40.20
N ASP A 338 22.54 1.30 38.98
CA ASP A 338 23.56 1.08 37.94
C ASP A 338 24.67 2.14 37.96
N ILE A 339 24.45 3.25 38.65
CA ILE A 339 25.40 4.37 38.73
C ILE A 339 26.46 4.10 39.80
N SER A 340 27.73 4.12 39.35
CA SER A 340 28.89 4.05 40.22
C SER A 340 29.22 5.43 40.83
N SER A 341 29.42 6.44 39.96
CA SER A 341 29.74 7.80 40.38
C SER A 341 29.13 8.84 39.46
N VAL A 342 28.85 10.02 40.01
CA VAL A 342 28.47 11.23 39.29
C VAL A 342 29.50 12.32 39.67
N GLU A 343 30.11 12.89 38.64
CA GLU A 343 31.06 14.02 38.80
C GLU A 343 30.41 15.27 38.18
N VAL A 344 30.46 16.38 38.87
CA VAL A 344 29.96 17.67 38.40
C VAL A 344 31.12 18.61 38.17
N SER A 345 31.22 19.16 36.97
CA SER A 345 32.29 20.11 36.58
C SER A 345 33.71 19.62 36.90
N GLY A 346 33.96 18.29 36.75
CA GLY A 346 35.25 17.66 36.99
C GLY A 346 35.64 17.44 38.46
N LYS A 347 34.75 17.72 39.43
CA LYS A 347 34.97 17.44 40.86
C LYS A 347 34.11 16.26 41.33
N GLN A 348 34.73 15.29 42.00
CA GLN A 348 33.98 14.20 42.67
C GLN A 348 33.18 14.78 43.86
N LEU A 349 31.89 14.44 43.91
CA LEU A 349 31.02 14.81 45.01
C LEU A 349 31.31 14.00 46.28
N PRO A 350 31.21 14.58 47.48
CA PRO A 350 31.28 13.84 48.73
C PRO A 350 30.25 12.68 48.76
N GLN A 351 30.57 11.59 49.51
CA GLN A 351 29.79 10.35 49.47
C GLN A 351 28.31 10.54 49.85
N GLU A 352 27.99 11.45 50.76
CA GLU A 352 26.61 11.80 51.18
C GLU A 352 25.85 12.58 50.09
N MET A 353 26.50 13.49 49.38
CA MET A 353 25.89 14.21 48.26
C MET A 353 25.77 13.34 46.99
N SER A 354 26.62 12.34 46.86
CA SER A 354 26.63 11.41 45.70
C SER A 354 25.34 10.59 45.61
N SER A 355 24.69 10.24 46.71
CA SER A 355 23.43 9.46 46.69
C SER A 355 22.25 10.30 46.24
N TYR A 356 22.15 11.53 46.70
CA TYR A 356 21.12 12.48 46.23
C TYR A 356 21.32 12.84 44.74
N ALA A 357 22.54 13.14 44.35
CA ALA A 357 22.86 13.45 42.97
C ALA A 357 22.56 12.29 42.00
N LYS A 358 22.73 11.03 42.43
CA LYS A 358 22.37 9.85 41.60
C LYS A 358 20.88 9.78 41.35
N LYS A 359 20.07 10.00 42.41
CA LYS A 359 18.62 9.99 42.31
C LYS A 359 18.11 11.14 41.45
N ASP A 360 18.60 12.35 41.70
CA ASP A 360 18.19 13.56 40.99
C ASP A 360 18.53 13.46 39.48
N VAL A 361 19.68 12.92 39.12
CA VAL A 361 20.06 12.66 37.73
C VAL A 361 19.12 11.64 37.06
N VAL A 362 18.79 10.55 37.75
CA VAL A 362 17.87 9.53 37.18
C VAL A 362 16.45 10.11 37.03
N ASP A 363 15.96 10.84 38.02
CA ASP A 363 14.66 11.48 38.02
C ASP A 363 14.60 12.56 36.92
N TRP A 364 15.69 13.32 36.74
CA TRP A 364 15.78 14.30 35.68
C TRP A 364 15.75 13.64 34.28
N PHE A 365 16.58 12.63 34.01
CA PHE A 365 16.56 11.91 32.73
C PHE A 365 15.20 11.27 32.44
N SER A 366 14.49 10.83 33.47
CA SER A 366 13.16 10.24 33.33
C SER A 366 12.06 11.28 33.08
N SER A 367 12.26 12.53 33.53
CA SER A 367 11.29 13.64 33.44
C SER A 367 11.46 14.50 32.19
N VAL A 368 12.65 14.50 31.56
CA VAL A 368 12.98 15.35 30.44
C VAL A 368 12.79 14.61 29.11
N ASN A 369 12.18 15.29 28.17
CA ASN A 369 11.99 14.80 26.81
C ASN A 369 13.07 15.38 25.89
N PHE A 370 13.94 14.52 25.38
CA PHE A 370 15.03 14.91 24.50
C PHE A 370 14.64 14.83 23.04
N LYS A 371 14.85 15.92 22.28
CA LYS A 371 14.72 15.92 20.82
C LYS A 371 16.05 16.33 20.19
N PRO A 372 16.45 15.76 19.04
CA PRO A 372 17.65 16.22 18.33
C PRO A 372 17.60 17.73 18.10
N ALA A 373 18.65 18.47 18.47
CA ALA A 373 18.72 19.90 18.24
C ALA A 373 18.93 20.18 16.75
N LEU A 374 17.97 20.88 16.12
CA LEU A 374 18.02 21.29 14.72
C LEU A 374 18.73 22.64 14.53
N TYR A 375 18.89 23.40 15.60
CA TYR A 375 19.47 24.73 15.58
C TYR A 375 20.40 24.90 16.79
N ARG A 376 21.56 25.53 16.57
CA ARG A 376 22.58 25.83 17.59
C ARG A 376 22.70 27.32 17.72
N ASP A 377 22.49 27.86 18.95
CA ASP A 377 22.83 29.24 19.23
C ASP A 377 24.36 29.38 19.33
N ARG A 378 24.94 30.34 18.59
CA ARG A 378 26.37 30.58 18.60
C ARG A 378 26.88 31.22 19.88
N ASN A 379 26.00 31.87 20.65
CA ASN A 379 26.33 32.61 21.87
C ASN A 379 25.96 31.83 23.16
N ARG A 380 25.63 30.55 23.05
CA ARG A 380 25.27 29.72 24.21
C ARG A 380 26.47 29.50 25.13
N VAL A 381 26.23 29.50 26.41
CA VAL A 381 27.22 29.24 27.47
C VAL A 381 26.92 27.88 28.07
N GLU A 382 27.95 27.07 28.33
CA GLU A 382 27.82 25.83 29.08
C GLU A 382 27.60 26.17 30.54
N GLU A 383 26.44 25.79 31.13
CA GLU A 383 26.07 26.10 32.50
C GLU A 383 26.59 25.02 33.44
N GLU A 384 26.38 23.75 33.08
CA GLU A 384 26.81 22.62 33.90
C GLU A 384 27.24 21.43 33.03
N CYS A 385 28.21 20.67 33.56
CA CYS A 385 28.72 19.48 32.92
C CYS A 385 28.76 18.31 33.91
N PHE A 386 28.07 17.23 33.63
CA PHE A 386 28.04 16.02 34.45
C PHE A 386 28.76 14.89 33.75
N ARG A 387 29.56 14.12 34.49
CA ARG A 387 30.07 12.84 34.03
C ARG A 387 29.44 11.74 34.87
N ILE A 388 28.68 10.85 34.21
CA ILE A 388 27.99 9.75 34.86
C ILE A 388 28.74 8.47 34.50
N THR A 389 29.21 7.71 35.50
CA THR A 389 29.88 6.44 35.31
C THR A 389 29.00 5.32 35.86
N LYS A 390 28.70 4.31 35.03
CA LYS A 390 27.99 3.10 35.48
C LYS A 390 28.94 2.07 36.07
N LYS A 391 28.38 1.12 36.83
CA LYS A 391 29.14 -0.01 37.42
C LYS A 391 29.78 -0.95 36.37
N ASP A 392 29.27 -0.95 35.15
CA ASP A 392 29.83 -1.68 34.01
C ASP A 392 31.06 -0.98 33.39
N GLY A 393 31.47 0.16 33.95
CA GLY A 393 32.60 0.95 33.46
C GLY A 393 32.25 1.92 32.34
N SER A 394 31.03 1.91 31.80
CA SER A 394 30.59 2.87 30.80
C SER A 394 30.41 4.25 31.41
N ASN A 395 30.87 5.30 30.73
CA ASN A 395 30.71 6.68 31.16
C ASN A 395 30.08 7.53 30.05
N LYS A 396 29.33 8.55 30.45
CA LYS A 396 28.72 9.53 29.54
C LYS A 396 28.91 10.94 30.11
N THR A 397 29.28 11.85 29.24
CA THR A 397 29.37 13.26 29.58
C THR A 397 28.12 13.98 29.09
N VAL A 398 27.50 14.72 30.00
CA VAL A 398 26.27 15.48 29.73
C VAL A 398 26.54 16.93 30.06
N SER A 399 26.47 17.81 29.06
CA SER A 399 26.62 19.27 29.26
C SER A 399 25.29 19.98 29.00
N LEU A 400 24.91 20.84 29.91
CA LEU A 400 23.74 21.71 29.84
C LEU A 400 24.12 23.10 29.36
N PHE A 401 23.34 23.68 28.46
CA PHE A 401 23.60 25.00 27.88
C PHE A 401 22.44 25.95 28.17
N SER A 402 22.79 27.26 28.25
CA SER A 402 21.84 28.35 28.56
C SER A 402 20.67 28.51 27.60
N ASP A 403 20.75 27.91 26.40
CA ASP A 403 19.69 27.90 25.36
C ASP A 403 18.70 26.71 25.51
N GLY A 404 18.83 25.93 26.58
CA GLY A 404 18.03 24.71 26.84
C GLY A 404 18.47 23.51 25.97
N THR A 405 19.63 23.59 25.32
CA THR A 405 20.24 22.43 24.69
C THR A 405 21.05 21.60 25.68
N VAL A 406 21.07 20.31 25.45
CA VAL A 406 21.84 19.33 26.22
C VAL A 406 22.72 18.56 25.26
N GLN A 407 24.00 18.45 25.59
CA GLN A 407 24.93 17.64 24.85
C GLN A 407 25.25 16.35 25.61
N VAL A 408 25.04 15.20 25.01
CA VAL A 408 25.39 13.88 25.57
C VAL A 408 26.44 13.24 24.66
N ASP A 409 27.64 13.05 25.16
CA ASP A 409 28.78 12.51 24.39
C ASP A 409 28.98 13.20 23.02
N GLY A 410 28.93 14.52 23.00
CA GLY A 410 29.16 15.31 21.79
C GLY A 410 27.94 15.44 20.86
N LYS A 411 26.83 14.74 21.11
CA LYS A 411 25.56 14.91 20.38
C LYS A 411 24.62 15.88 21.09
N GLU A 412 23.99 16.74 20.31
CA GLU A 412 23.15 17.82 20.81
C GLU A 412 21.66 17.48 20.74
N TYR A 413 20.98 17.73 21.86
CA TYR A 413 19.55 17.52 22.05
C TYR A 413 18.93 18.79 22.62
N ARG A 414 17.66 19.02 22.34
CA ARG A 414 16.87 20.03 23.02
C ARG A 414 16.05 19.36 24.11
N ALA A 415 16.22 19.80 25.33
CA ALA A 415 15.50 19.29 26.49
C ALA A 415 14.18 20.03 26.66
N TYR A 416 13.08 19.30 26.82
CA TYR A 416 11.76 19.82 27.12
C TYR A 416 11.32 19.25 28.49
N GLY A 417 11.30 20.09 29.50
CA GLY A 417 10.97 19.74 30.88
C GLY A 417 11.66 20.69 31.86
N ASN A 418 11.56 20.41 33.14
CA ASN A 418 12.28 21.19 34.13
C ASN A 418 13.78 20.92 34.02
N LEU A 419 14.56 21.94 33.66
CA LEU A 419 16.02 21.90 33.76
C LEU A 419 16.40 21.71 35.24
N LEU A 420 17.40 20.87 35.50
CA LEU A 420 18.01 20.76 36.80
C LEU A 420 18.34 22.17 37.31
N LYS A 421 17.79 22.59 38.43
CA LYS A 421 18.18 23.78 39.16
C LYS A 421 19.08 23.41 40.32
#